data_e463d509b00bb21e7ef26b568d022dd2
#
_entry.id   e463d509b00bb21e7ef26b568d022dd2
#
_cell.length_a   1.000
_cell.length_b   1.000
_cell.length_c   1.000
_cell.angle_alpha   90.00
_cell.angle_beta   90.00
_cell.angle_gamma   90.00
#
_symmetry.space_group_name_H-M   'P 1'
#
loop_
_entity.id
_entity.type
_entity.pdbx_description
1 polymer ?
#
loop_
_entity_poly.entity_id
_entity_poly.type
_entity_poly.pdbx_seq_one_letter_code
_entity_poly.pdbx_strand_id
1 'polypeptide(L)'
;AVLLKDGKVCVAIEKERITRIKHDGGNDSDAIQYCLDAEGIALKDITVVVQCENFTLPKRDFFKGKRLFADSNQPKIIDISHHLAHAYSAVGTSPFSDCNVMVIDGCGSPLDQFIELHPEQKNSIEASFFEINQMQCEKDSFYHFDGQKLTPLIKDFSVMAEQTSSKFQLPTTQHSIGGFYASISNYVFGDMDDVGKLMGLAPF
;
A
#
# COMPACT_ATOMS: atom_id res chain seq x y z
N ALA A 1 4.20 9.70 6.06
CA ALA A 1 5.05 9.13 7.11
C ALA A 1 4.31 9.07 8.44
N VAL A 2 4.66 8.11 9.28
CA VAL A 2 4.16 7.97 10.66
C VAL A 2 5.35 7.69 11.57
N LEU A 3 5.42 8.39 12.68
CA LEU A 3 6.41 8.14 13.73
C LEU A 3 5.74 7.50 14.93
N LEU A 4 6.28 6.33 15.33
CA LEU A 4 5.85 5.61 16.53
C LEU A 4 6.97 5.66 17.57
N LYS A 5 6.58 5.84 18.83
CA LYS A 5 7.49 5.77 20.00
C LYS A 5 6.82 4.95 21.07
N ASP A 6 7.49 3.89 21.50
CA ASP A 6 7.00 2.99 22.54
C ASP A 6 5.57 2.46 22.27
N GLY A 7 5.30 2.07 21.03
CA GLY A 7 4.01 1.53 20.59
C GLY A 7 2.90 2.58 20.43
N LYS A 8 3.22 3.86 20.51
CA LYS A 8 2.24 4.96 20.32
C LYS A 8 2.56 5.76 19.07
N VAL A 9 1.54 6.12 18.33
CA VAL A 9 1.64 7.08 17.23
C VAL A 9 1.86 8.46 17.83
N CYS A 10 3.02 9.06 17.58
CA CYS A 10 3.36 10.42 18.01
C CYS A 10 2.94 11.44 16.97
N VAL A 11 3.25 11.18 15.73
CA VAL A 11 2.92 12.08 14.61
C VAL A 11 2.68 11.28 13.33
N ALA A 12 1.75 11.73 12.52
CA ALA A 12 1.46 11.18 11.20
C ALA A 12 1.17 12.32 10.23
N ILE A 13 1.72 12.25 9.04
CA ILE A 13 1.52 13.26 7.99
C ILE A 13 1.59 12.62 6.60
N GLU A 14 0.70 13.01 5.73
CA GLU A 14 0.78 12.76 4.30
C GLU A 14 1.61 13.84 3.62
N LYS A 15 2.47 13.46 2.68
CA LYS A 15 3.31 14.41 1.96
C LYS A 15 2.50 15.50 1.27
N GLU A 16 1.37 15.15 0.68
CA GLU A 16 0.48 16.11 0.01
C GLU A 16 -0.05 17.23 0.93
N ARG A 17 -0.10 16.99 2.24
CA ARG A 17 -0.46 18.05 3.22
C ARG A 17 0.63 19.11 3.33
N ILE A 18 1.88 18.72 3.12
CA ILE A 18 3.06 19.61 3.15
C ILE A 18 3.18 20.33 1.81
N THR A 19 3.20 19.59 0.73
CA THR A 19 3.48 20.11 -0.62
C THR A 19 2.28 20.76 -1.30
N ARG A 20 1.05 20.43 -0.87
CA ARG A 20 -0.21 20.84 -1.49
C ARG A 20 -0.40 20.33 -2.92
N ILE A 21 0.33 19.29 -3.28
CA ILE A 21 0.19 18.58 -4.56
C ILE A 21 -0.53 17.27 -4.29
N LYS A 22 -1.70 17.09 -4.90
CA LYS A 22 -2.49 15.87 -4.76
C LYS A 22 -1.71 14.67 -5.33
N HIS A 23 -1.71 13.55 -4.62
CA HIS A 23 -0.97 12.33 -5.00
C HIS A 23 0.54 12.55 -5.23
N ASP A 24 1.15 13.49 -4.47
CA ASP A 24 2.58 13.73 -4.54
C ASP A 24 3.38 12.52 -4.02
N GLY A 25 3.77 11.66 -4.94
CA GLY A 25 4.54 10.46 -4.70
C GLY A 25 6.04 10.63 -4.87
N GLY A 26 6.74 9.52 -4.90
CA GLY A 26 8.14 9.40 -5.30
C GLY A 26 9.16 9.61 -4.18
N ASN A 27 9.16 10.70 -3.45
CA ASN A 27 10.09 10.96 -2.35
C ASN A 27 9.35 11.38 -1.09
N ASP A 28 9.51 10.61 -0.04
CA ASP A 28 8.85 10.78 1.27
C ASP A 28 9.68 11.58 2.29
N SER A 29 10.87 12.07 1.89
CA SER A 29 11.81 12.76 2.78
C SER A 29 11.18 13.95 3.51
N ASP A 30 10.32 14.72 2.86
CA ASP A 30 9.67 15.87 3.48
C ASP A 30 8.72 15.44 4.61
N ALA A 31 7.96 14.36 4.39
CA ALA A 31 7.06 13.81 5.40
C ALA A 31 7.83 13.18 6.56
N ILE A 32 8.95 12.49 6.28
CA ILE A 32 9.84 11.93 7.31
C ILE A 32 10.46 13.07 8.12
N GLN A 33 11.01 14.09 7.46
CA GLN A 33 11.64 15.22 8.14
C GLN A 33 10.63 15.96 9.04
N TYR A 34 9.40 16.16 8.56
CA TYR A 34 8.33 16.74 9.37
C TYR A 34 8.08 15.92 10.65
N CYS A 35 8.04 14.60 10.57
CA CYS A 35 7.84 13.74 11.73
C CYS A 35 9.02 13.84 12.72
N LEU A 36 10.25 13.89 12.24
CA LEU A 36 11.44 14.04 13.07
C LEU A 36 11.46 15.40 13.79
N ASP A 37 11.18 16.48 13.07
CA ASP A 37 11.17 17.82 13.59
C ASP A 37 10.06 18.02 14.65
N ALA A 38 8.89 17.41 14.43
CA ALA A 38 7.76 17.50 15.36
C ALA A 38 8.07 16.87 16.74
N GLU A 39 8.92 15.83 16.78
CA GLU A 39 9.35 15.16 18.00
C GLU A 39 10.74 15.61 18.50
N GLY A 40 11.41 16.51 17.76
CA GLY A 40 12.74 17.01 18.10
C GLY A 40 13.82 15.93 18.12
N ILE A 41 13.71 14.92 17.25
CA ILE A 41 14.65 13.79 17.12
C ILE A 41 15.37 13.82 15.79
N ALA A 42 16.47 13.07 15.70
CA ALA A 42 17.26 12.95 14.48
C ALA A 42 17.16 11.55 13.87
N LEU A 43 17.56 11.41 12.61
CA LEU A 43 17.59 10.11 11.90
C LEU A 43 18.32 9.00 12.67
N LYS A 44 19.39 9.35 13.39
CA LYS A 44 20.17 8.40 14.21
C LYS A 44 19.39 7.80 15.37
N ASP A 45 18.31 8.45 15.79
CA ASP A 45 17.47 8.02 16.91
C ASP A 45 16.39 7.01 16.47
N ILE A 46 16.25 6.82 15.15
CA ILE A 46 15.32 5.84 14.56
C ILE A 46 15.93 4.44 14.61
N THR A 47 15.24 3.50 15.22
CA THR A 47 15.68 2.11 15.36
C THR A 47 15.26 1.23 14.19
N VAL A 48 14.08 1.46 13.63
CA VAL A 48 13.54 0.68 12.51
C VAL A 48 12.69 1.56 11.62
N VAL A 49 12.76 1.32 10.34
CA VAL A 49 11.85 1.87 9.32
C VAL A 49 11.06 0.72 8.71
N VAL A 50 9.75 0.84 8.74
CA VAL A 50 8.86 -0.05 8.00
C VAL A 50 8.33 0.71 6.81
N GLN A 51 8.48 0.17 5.62
CA GLN A 51 7.99 0.79 4.39
C GLN A 51 7.14 -0.18 3.59
N CYS A 52 6.17 0.38 2.87
CA CYS A 52 5.35 -0.34 1.92
C CYS A 52 5.64 0.22 0.53
N GLU A 53 6.06 -0.65 -0.37
CA GLU A 53 6.30 -0.30 -1.78
C GLU A 53 5.34 -1.10 -2.67
N ASN A 54 4.66 -0.43 -3.59
CA ASN A 54 3.71 -1.08 -4.49
C ASN A 54 4.31 -1.52 -5.82
N PHE A 55 5.58 -1.17 -6.12
CA PHE A 55 6.13 -1.34 -7.47
C PHE A 55 7.53 -1.94 -7.45
N THR A 56 7.74 -2.90 -8.32
CA THR A 56 9.04 -3.52 -8.65
C THR A 56 9.93 -2.66 -9.53
N LEU A 57 9.48 -1.47 -9.90
CA LEU A 57 10.25 -0.58 -10.76
C LEU A 57 11.55 -0.15 -10.08
N PRO A 58 12.64 0.03 -10.86
CA PRO A 58 13.92 0.41 -10.29
C PRO A 58 13.77 1.62 -9.39
N LYS A 59 14.12 1.47 -8.13
CA LYS A 59 13.96 2.49 -7.06
C LYS A 59 14.48 3.88 -7.45
N ARG A 60 15.39 3.96 -8.43
CA ARG A 60 16.04 5.19 -8.87
C ARG A 60 15.15 6.11 -9.70
N ASP A 61 14.19 5.57 -10.45
CA ASP A 61 13.42 6.35 -11.42
C ASP A 61 12.19 7.04 -10.82
N PHE A 62 11.72 6.53 -9.68
CA PHE A 62 10.55 7.08 -8.98
C PHE A 62 10.89 8.17 -7.96
N PHE A 63 12.11 8.18 -7.42
CA PHE A 63 12.47 9.10 -6.35
C PHE A 63 13.17 10.34 -6.89
N LYS A 64 12.48 11.46 -6.84
CA LYS A 64 13.08 12.77 -7.09
C LYS A 64 13.79 13.24 -5.82
N GLY A 65 15.10 13.47 -5.94
CA GLY A 65 15.92 13.96 -4.83
C GLY A 65 16.51 12.85 -3.95
N LYS A 66 17.15 13.26 -2.85
CA LYS A 66 17.85 12.36 -1.92
C LYS A 66 16.86 11.74 -0.92
N ARG A 67 16.83 10.42 -0.87
CA ARG A 67 16.11 9.70 0.19
C ARG A 67 16.88 9.75 1.51
N LEU A 68 16.17 9.97 2.62
CA LEU A 68 16.80 10.10 3.94
C LEU A 68 17.47 8.79 4.42
N PHE A 69 16.95 7.63 4.02
CA PHE A 69 17.44 6.31 4.45
C PHE A 69 18.11 5.49 3.35
N ALA A 70 18.27 6.03 2.14
CA ALA A 70 18.73 5.25 0.97
C ALA A 70 20.14 4.66 1.11
N ASP A 71 21.03 5.33 1.83
CA ASP A 71 22.47 5.01 1.88
C ASP A 71 22.94 4.57 3.28
N SER A 72 22.02 4.36 4.22
CA SER A 72 22.40 4.03 5.60
C SER A 72 22.22 2.54 5.88
N ASN A 73 23.24 1.93 6.49
CA ASN A 73 23.11 0.60 7.11
C ASN A 73 22.31 0.65 8.42
N GLN A 74 21.87 1.81 8.81
CA GLN A 74 21.07 2.14 9.99
C GLN A 74 20.07 3.24 9.63
N PRO A 75 18.82 3.16 10.01
CA PRO A 75 18.16 2.10 10.78
C PRO A 75 17.87 0.84 9.94
N LYS A 76 17.47 -0.25 10.60
CA LYS A 76 16.97 -1.45 9.92
C LYS A 76 15.72 -1.10 9.12
N ILE A 77 15.73 -1.43 7.83
CA ILE A 77 14.58 -1.25 6.95
C ILE A 77 13.86 -2.59 6.80
N ILE A 78 12.54 -2.58 6.91
CA ILE A 78 11.65 -3.72 6.71
C ILE A 78 10.62 -3.33 5.66
N ASP A 79 10.63 -4.05 4.55
CA ASP A 79 9.61 -3.92 3.51
C ASP A 79 8.44 -4.85 3.84
N ILE A 80 7.21 -4.35 3.71
CA ILE A 80 5.98 -5.12 3.89
C ILE A 80 5.06 -4.95 2.68
N SER A 81 4.21 -5.94 2.42
CA SER A 81 3.22 -5.84 1.35
C SER A 81 2.13 -4.81 1.68
N HIS A 82 1.47 -4.32 0.65
CA HIS A 82 0.45 -3.26 0.77
C HIS A 82 -0.73 -3.69 1.65
N HIS A 83 -1.30 -4.86 1.38
CA HIS A 83 -2.42 -5.37 2.19
C HIS A 83 -2.01 -5.73 3.61
N LEU A 84 -0.77 -6.19 3.82
CA LEU A 84 -0.26 -6.41 5.18
C LEU A 84 -0.15 -5.09 5.95
N ALA A 85 0.27 -4.01 5.29
CA ALA A 85 0.29 -2.67 5.88
C ALA A 85 -1.12 -2.19 6.28
N HIS A 86 -2.11 -2.38 5.41
CA HIS A 86 -3.52 -2.09 5.72
C HIS A 86 -4.02 -2.92 6.91
N ALA A 87 -3.72 -4.22 6.93
CA ALA A 87 -4.16 -5.10 8.01
C ALA A 87 -3.55 -4.71 9.36
N TYR A 88 -2.24 -4.41 9.41
CA TYR A 88 -1.61 -3.90 10.64
C TYR A 88 -2.15 -2.53 11.08
N SER A 89 -2.46 -1.65 10.14
CA SER A 89 -3.10 -0.37 10.44
C SER A 89 -4.48 -0.57 11.08
N ALA A 90 -5.26 -1.51 10.57
CA ALA A 90 -6.58 -1.83 11.11
C ALA A 90 -6.49 -2.41 12.53
N VAL A 91 -5.66 -3.43 12.77
CA VAL A 91 -5.55 -4.04 14.10
C VAL A 91 -4.87 -3.12 15.11
N GLY A 92 -3.89 -2.30 14.67
CA GLY A 92 -3.19 -1.35 15.53
C GLY A 92 -4.06 -0.21 16.06
N THR A 93 -5.17 0.07 15.39
CA THR A 93 -6.17 1.09 15.79
C THR A 93 -7.47 0.50 16.29
N SER A 94 -7.62 -0.82 16.25
CA SER A 94 -8.80 -1.57 16.67
C SER A 94 -8.72 -1.93 18.15
N PRO A 95 -9.86 -2.06 18.84
CA PRO A 95 -9.91 -2.59 20.21
C PRO A 95 -9.83 -4.12 20.28
N PHE A 96 -9.81 -4.83 19.15
CA PHE A 96 -9.85 -6.29 19.11
C PHE A 96 -8.46 -6.88 19.32
N SER A 97 -8.37 -7.86 20.21
CA SER A 97 -7.14 -8.64 20.47
C SER A 97 -7.10 -9.97 19.70
N ASP A 98 -8.24 -10.39 19.16
CA ASP A 98 -8.39 -11.58 18.31
C ASP A 98 -9.48 -11.26 17.29
N CYS A 99 -9.15 -11.27 15.99
CA CYS A 99 -10.12 -10.94 14.95
C CYS A 99 -9.64 -11.37 13.56
N ASN A 100 -10.61 -11.45 12.64
CA ASN A 100 -10.30 -11.53 11.22
C ASN A 100 -10.29 -10.12 10.61
N VAL A 101 -9.34 -9.91 9.72
CA VAL A 101 -9.16 -8.66 8.97
C VAL A 101 -9.39 -8.94 7.49
N MET A 102 -10.25 -8.16 6.89
CA MET A 102 -10.48 -8.17 5.44
C MET A 102 -9.93 -6.89 4.84
N VAL A 103 -9.09 -7.02 3.83
CA VAL A 103 -8.58 -5.92 3.02
C VAL A 103 -9.14 -6.04 1.61
N ILE A 104 -9.88 -5.01 1.20
CA ILE A 104 -10.45 -4.87 -0.14
C ILE A 104 -9.90 -3.57 -0.70
N ASP A 105 -9.13 -3.68 -1.79
CA ASP A 105 -8.42 -2.54 -2.36
C ASP A 105 -8.52 -2.53 -3.90
N GLY A 106 -8.00 -1.47 -4.52
CA GLY A 106 -7.88 -1.34 -5.97
C GLY A 106 -6.81 -2.25 -6.55
N CYS A 107 -5.62 -2.16 -5.98
CA CYS A 107 -4.45 -2.92 -6.37
C CYS A 107 -3.41 -2.84 -5.25
N GLY A 108 -3.04 -3.97 -4.69
CA GLY A 108 -1.98 -4.07 -3.69
C GLY A 108 -0.61 -4.36 -4.29
N SER A 109 0.28 -4.96 -3.50
CA SER A 109 1.64 -5.28 -3.91
C SER A 109 1.69 -6.38 -4.99
N PRO A 110 2.68 -6.33 -5.88
CA PRO A 110 2.97 -7.44 -6.77
C PRO A 110 3.49 -8.67 -5.99
N LEU A 111 3.31 -9.85 -6.59
CA LEU A 111 3.52 -11.14 -5.92
C LEU A 111 4.93 -11.35 -5.37
N ASP A 112 5.94 -10.75 -5.96
CA ASP A 112 7.34 -10.86 -5.54
C ASP A 112 7.66 -10.10 -4.23
N GLN A 113 6.79 -9.21 -3.78
CA GLN A 113 7.01 -8.36 -2.59
C GLN A 113 6.52 -8.98 -1.28
N PHE A 114 5.97 -10.19 -1.29
CA PHE A 114 5.38 -10.79 -0.09
C PHE A 114 6.42 -11.42 0.81
N ILE A 115 6.46 -10.98 2.07
CA ILE A 115 7.24 -11.60 3.15
C ILE A 115 6.40 -12.55 4.00
N GLU A 116 5.07 -12.38 3.99
CA GLU A 116 4.12 -13.17 4.79
C GLU A 116 3.70 -14.50 4.15
N LEU A 117 4.06 -14.72 2.87
CA LEU A 117 3.78 -15.98 2.18
C LEU A 117 4.98 -16.92 2.21
N HIS A 118 4.70 -18.19 2.47
CA HIS A 118 5.71 -19.24 2.32
C HIS A 118 6.05 -19.47 0.82
N PRO A 119 7.29 -19.91 0.50
CA PRO A 119 7.71 -20.13 -0.88
C PRO A 119 6.76 -21.06 -1.67
N GLU A 120 6.23 -22.10 -1.04
CA GLU A 120 5.28 -23.02 -1.67
C GLU A 120 3.97 -22.36 -2.06
N GLN A 121 3.48 -21.42 -1.24
CA GLN A 121 2.28 -20.64 -1.54
C GLN A 121 2.54 -19.71 -2.73
N LYS A 122 3.69 -19.02 -2.75
CA LYS A 122 4.09 -18.17 -3.89
C LYS A 122 4.15 -18.98 -5.19
N ASN A 123 4.84 -20.11 -5.18
CA ASN A 123 4.95 -21.00 -6.35
C ASN A 123 3.58 -21.47 -6.86
N SER A 124 2.66 -21.78 -5.96
CA SER A 124 1.29 -22.18 -6.33
C SER A 124 0.52 -21.05 -7.01
N ILE A 125 0.67 -19.81 -6.51
CA ILE A 125 0.05 -18.64 -7.10
C ILE A 125 0.67 -18.33 -8.46
N GLU A 126 1.99 -18.31 -8.58
CA GLU A 126 2.70 -18.11 -9.84
C GLU A 126 2.30 -19.14 -10.90
N ALA A 127 2.16 -20.41 -10.52
CA ALA A 127 1.73 -21.47 -11.42
C ALA A 127 0.31 -21.26 -11.97
N SER A 128 -0.58 -20.65 -11.19
CA SER A 128 -1.95 -20.36 -11.65
C SER A 128 -2.02 -19.26 -12.72
N PHE A 129 -0.95 -18.48 -12.87
CA PHE A 129 -0.85 -17.38 -13.84
C PHE A 129 0.20 -17.64 -14.95
N PHE A 130 0.70 -18.86 -15.07
CA PHE A 130 1.84 -19.20 -15.94
C PHE A 130 1.69 -18.79 -17.41
N GLU A 131 0.46 -18.69 -17.91
CA GLU A 131 0.20 -18.27 -19.29
C GLU A 131 0.09 -16.74 -19.46
N ILE A 132 0.15 -15.99 -18.36
CA ILE A 132 -0.09 -14.55 -18.36
C ILE A 132 1.22 -13.83 -18.05
N ASN A 133 1.88 -13.34 -19.08
CA ASN A 133 3.09 -12.52 -18.95
C ASN A 133 2.75 -11.08 -18.52
N GLN A 134 2.00 -10.94 -17.42
CA GLN A 134 1.57 -9.68 -16.86
C GLN A 134 1.79 -9.68 -15.35
N MET A 135 2.01 -8.51 -14.76
CA MET A 135 2.19 -8.34 -13.33
C MET A 135 0.90 -8.69 -12.58
N GLN A 136 1.02 -9.60 -11.61
CA GLN A 136 -0.07 -9.95 -10.72
C GLN A 136 0.06 -9.17 -9.42
N CYS A 137 -1.03 -8.54 -8.98
CA CYS A 137 -1.10 -7.77 -7.76
C CYS A 137 -2.17 -8.30 -6.83
N GLU A 138 -2.00 -8.03 -5.54
CA GLU A 138 -3.06 -8.30 -4.54
C GLU A 138 -4.36 -7.65 -4.96
N LYS A 139 -5.43 -8.44 -4.88
CA LYS A 139 -6.79 -8.01 -5.15
C LYS A 139 -7.57 -7.86 -3.85
N ASP A 140 -7.72 -8.97 -3.13
CA ASP A 140 -8.38 -9.03 -1.83
C ASP A 140 -7.55 -9.91 -0.90
N SER A 141 -7.50 -9.57 0.39
CA SER A 141 -6.75 -10.35 1.37
C SER A 141 -7.53 -10.51 2.67
N PHE A 142 -7.42 -11.69 3.26
CA PHE A 142 -8.02 -12.00 4.56
C PHE A 142 -6.93 -12.50 5.48
N TYR A 143 -6.89 -11.95 6.68
CA TYR A 143 -5.92 -12.31 7.71
C TYR A 143 -6.64 -12.66 9.01
N HIS A 144 -5.99 -13.46 9.82
CA HIS A 144 -6.33 -13.66 11.21
C HIS A 144 -5.30 -12.98 12.10
N PHE A 145 -5.74 -12.18 13.03
CA PHE A 145 -4.93 -11.56 14.07
C PHE A 145 -5.18 -12.27 15.41
N ASP A 146 -4.14 -12.79 16.02
CA ASP A 146 -4.16 -13.56 17.27
C ASP A 146 -3.74 -12.73 18.50
N GLY A 147 -3.71 -11.39 18.37
CA GLY A 147 -3.24 -10.48 19.41
C GLY A 147 -1.75 -10.14 19.31
N GLN A 148 -0.98 -10.85 18.47
CA GLN A 148 0.45 -10.64 18.28
C GLN A 148 0.83 -10.59 16.80
N LYS A 149 0.25 -11.45 16.00
CA LYS A 149 0.65 -11.69 14.62
C LYS A 149 -0.56 -11.72 13.69
N LEU A 150 -0.37 -11.18 12.50
CA LEU A 150 -1.27 -11.38 11.37
C LEU A 150 -0.82 -12.60 10.56
N THR A 151 -1.73 -13.54 10.36
CA THR A 151 -1.51 -14.72 9.53
C THR A 151 -2.45 -14.65 8.32
N PRO A 152 -1.94 -14.72 7.09
CA PRO A 152 -2.79 -14.69 5.91
C PRO A 152 -3.63 -15.97 5.84
N LEU A 153 -4.94 -15.81 5.67
CA LEU A 153 -5.90 -16.90 5.47
C LEU A 153 -6.16 -17.11 3.98
N ILE A 154 -6.42 -16.01 3.27
CA ILE A 154 -6.70 -16.00 1.84
C ILE A 154 -6.01 -14.77 1.25
N LYS A 155 -5.35 -14.97 0.13
CA LYS A 155 -4.86 -13.89 -0.73
C LYS A 155 -5.32 -14.16 -2.15
N ASP A 156 -6.07 -13.23 -2.69
CA ASP A 156 -6.53 -13.26 -4.07
C ASP A 156 -5.69 -12.28 -4.91
N PHE A 157 -5.40 -12.67 -6.13
CA PHE A 157 -4.56 -11.93 -7.06
C PHE A 157 -5.30 -11.69 -8.37
N SER A 158 -5.05 -10.56 -8.99
CA SER A 158 -5.49 -10.28 -10.34
C SER A 158 -4.34 -9.77 -11.19
N VAL A 159 -4.47 -9.96 -12.48
CA VAL A 159 -3.59 -9.31 -13.44
C VAL A 159 -3.84 -7.83 -13.43
N MET A 160 -2.78 -7.04 -13.33
CA MET A 160 -2.90 -5.59 -13.47
C MET A 160 -3.25 -5.28 -14.93
N ALA A 161 -4.43 -4.71 -15.16
CA ALA A 161 -4.83 -4.30 -16.50
C ALA A 161 -3.85 -3.25 -17.02
N GLU A 162 -3.27 -3.51 -18.19
CA GLU A 162 -2.49 -2.47 -18.87
C GLU A 162 -3.38 -1.23 -19.06
N GLN A 163 -2.96 -0.12 -18.53
CA GLN A 163 -3.60 1.20 -18.75
C GLN A 163 -3.38 1.71 -20.20
N THR A 164 -3.14 0.81 -21.14
CA THR A 164 -2.65 1.15 -22.48
C THR A 164 -3.71 1.53 -23.49
N SER A 165 -4.98 1.55 -23.15
CA SER A 165 -5.96 2.05 -24.10
C SER A 165 -6.80 3.19 -23.54
N SER A 166 -6.70 4.34 -24.18
CA SER A 166 -7.66 5.46 -24.09
C SER A 166 -9.10 5.09 -24.45
N LYS A 167 -9.40 3.79 -24.63
CA LYS A 167 -10.74 3.28 -24.87
C LYS A 167 -11.39 2.97 -23.54
N PHE A 168 -12.53 3.56 -23.32
CA PHE A 168 -13.45 3.30 -22.24
C PHE A 168 -13.65 1.80 -22.04
N GLN A 169 -13.10 1.26 -20.97
CA GLN A 169 -13.49 -0.06 -20.50
C GLN A 169 -14.68 0.12 -19.55
N LEU A 170 -15.70 -0.69 -19.76
CA LEU A 170 -16.84 -0.72 -18.83
C LEU A 170 -16.36 -1.13 -17.45
N PRO A 171 -16.94 -0.55 -16.38
CA PRO A 171 -16.64 -0.96 -15.02
C PRO A 171 -16.81 -2.47 -14.84
N THR A 172 -15.84 -3.10 -14.21
CA THR A 172 -15.82 -4.55 -14.00
C THR A 172 -15.18 -4.91 -12.66
N THR A 173 -15.67 -5.96 -12.01
CA THR A 173 -15.06 -6.58 -10.82
C THR A 173 -14.03 -7.63 -11.17
N GLN A 174 -13.67 -7.80 -12.45
CA GLN A 174 -12.73 -8.82 -12.89
C GLN A 174 -11.38 -8.70 -12.19
N HIS A 175 -10.94 -7.46 -11.92
CA HIS A 175 -9.68 -7.20 -11.23
C HIS A 175 -9.87 -7.13 -9.72
N SER A 176 -10.65 -6.18 -9.23
CA SER A 176 -10.96 -6.01 -7.80
C SER A 176 -12.23 -5.17 -7.63
N ILE A 177 -12.79 -5.17 -6.41
CA ILE A 177 -13.91 -4.28 -6.05
C ILE A 177 -13.45 -2.82 -6.09
N GLY A 178 -12.24 -2.52 -5.57
CA GLY A 178 -11.66 -1.18 -5.65
C GLY A 178 -11.40 -0.74 -7.09
N GLY A 179 -10.92 -1.64 -7.95
CA GLY A 179 -10.76 -1.38 -9.38
C GLY A 179 -12.09 -1.09 -10.08
N PHE A 180 -13.16 -1.80 -9.72
CA PHE A 180 -14.51 -1.48 -10.18
C PHE A 180 -14.93 -0.07 -9.77
N TYR A 181 -14.70 0.31 -8.52
CA TYR A 181 -15.01 1.63 -8.00
C TYR A 181 -14.21 2.74 -8.71
N ALA A 182 -12.91 2.53 -8.91
CA ALA A 182 -12.06 3.44 -9.68
C ALA A 182 -12.51 3.57 -11.15
N SER A 183 -12.97 2.48 -11.77
CA SER A 183 -13.50 2.49 -13.12
C SER A 183 -14.78 3.31 -13.24
N ILE A 184 -15.67 3.27 -12.24
CA ILE A 184 -16.86 4.14 -12.19
C ILE A 184 -16.43 5.60 -12.02
N SER A 185 -15.44 5.89 -11.18
CA SER A 185 -14.89 7.24 -11.04
C SER A 185 -14.38 7.78 -12.38
N ASN A 186 -13.63 6.98 -13.11
CA ASN A 186 -13.15 7.34 -14.44
C ASN A 186 -14.30 7.57 -15.43
N TYR A 187 -15.34 6.73 -15.37
CA TYR A 187 -16.52 6.89 -16.22
C TYR A 187 -17.24 8.22 -15.97
N VAL A 188 -17.40 8.60 -14.70
CA VAL A 188 -18.19 9.80 -14.30
C VAL A 188 -17.37 11.08 -14.42
N PHE A 189 -16.10 11.06 -14.03
CA PHE A 189 -15.26 12.24 -13.90
C PHE A 189 -14.09 12.30 -14.88
N GLY A 190 -13.80 11.21 -15.60
CA GLY A 190 -12.64 11.12 -16.49
C GLY A 190 -11.32 10.91 -15.75
N ASP A 191 -11.37 10.57 -14.45
CA ASP A 191 -10.21 10.36 -13.60
C ASP A 191 -10.47 9.23 -12.61
N MET A 192 -9.58 8.25 -12.58
CA MET A 192 -9.65 7.11 -11.64
C MET A 192 -9.40 7.53 -10.20
N ASP A 193 -8.62 8.59 -9.99
CA ASP A 193 -8.23 9.08 -8.67
C ASP A 193 -9.30 10.00 -8.03
N ASP A 194 -10.37 10.30 -8.75
CA ASP A 194 -11.51 11.07 -8.23
C ASP A 194 -12.54 10.24 -7.45
N VAL A 195 -12.14 9.07 -6.95
CA VAL A 195 -12.99 8.17 -6.13
C VAL A 195 -13.62 8.87 -4.91
N GLY A 196 -12.93 9.84 -4.33
CA GLY A 196 -13.49 10.66 -3.25
C GLY A 196 -14.68 11.51 -3.68
N LYS A 197 -14.67 12.03 -4.92
CA LYS A 197 -15.84 12.72 -5.51
C LYS A 197 -16.99 11.76 -5.75
N LEU A 198 -16.70 10.54 -6.21
CA LEU A 198 -17.69 9.48 -6.38
C LEU A 198 -18.38 9.14 -5.06
N MET A 199 -17.60 9.02 -3.97
CA MET A 199 -18.13 8.84 -2.61
C MET A 199 -19.11 9.98 -2.24
N GLY A 200 -18.78 11.22 -2.60
CA GLY A 200 -19.62 12.39 -2.37
C GLY A 200 -20.96 12.39 -3.13
N LEU A 201 -21.12 11.56 -4.15
CA LEU A 201 -22.40 11.39 -4.86
C LEU A 201 -23.33 10.38 -4.19
N ALA A 202 -22.86 9.54 -3.29
CA ALA A 202 -23.66 8.47 -2.68
C ALA A 202 -24.94 8.94 -1.96
N PRO A 203 -25.04 10.17 -1.40
CA PRO A 203 -26.27 10.70 -0.80
C PRO A 203 -27.32 11.14 -1.80
N PHE A 204 -27.00 11.26 -3.07
CA PHE A 204 -27.88 11.76 -4.13
C PHE A 204 -28.32 10.64 -5.09
#